data_9c6b7a3ec148f9ff2242624b4a808e11
#
_entry.id   9c6b7a3ec148f9ff2242624b4a808e11
#
_cell.length_a   1.000
_cell.length_b   1.000
_cell.length_c   1.000
_cell.angle_alpha   90.00
_cell.angle_beta   90.00
_cell.angle_gamma   90.00
#
_symmetry.space_group_name_H-M   'P 1'
#
loop_
_entity.id
_entity.type
_entity.pdbx_description
1 polymer ?
#
loop_
_entity_poly.entity_id
_entity_poly.type
_entity_poly.pdbx_seq_one_letter_code
_entity_poly.pdbx_strand_id
1 'polypeptide(L)'
;MLPKAELHLHLDGSLRPQTAVELAAAEGEILTLEDATARMVGPVRCADQAKLLSFFDLPVALLQTPVALRRVAAELVDTLADDGLTYAEIRWAPRLHLERGMSVLDVIGAVADGVAEAASRLGPRTPFIGLIVTAMRSHPPAANVELAKAAAAFGPPLVGFDLAGPEAAYPAPPHAAAFLAAADGGLALTAHAGEVPGPERIREALAFGVRRIAHGVTAAHDPEVMALLRGRDVTLDLCPTSNVQAGIVPDLAAHPLAALHRDGVSVTISTDDRTVSNTTLTDEMARTAATLKLSAPELAEIAVNAFRRAFGPGSVLDPMRRAAELAWSSWAAAAPDIS
;
A
#
# COMPACT_ATOMS: atom_id res chain seq x y z
N MET A 1 -11.32 -4.66 -20.19
CA MET A 1 -11.22 -4.36 -18.74
C MET A 1 -10.52 -3.00 -18.62
N LEU A 2 -10.97 -2.13 -17.71
CA LEU A 2 -10.30 -0.84 -17.47
C LEU A 2 -8.95 -1.08 -16.81
N PRO A 3 -7.87 -0.39 -17.22
CA PRO A 3 -6.58 -0.49 -16.56
C PRO A 3 -6.66 0.08 -15.15
N LYS A 4 -6.08 -0.64 -14.18
CA LYS A 4 -6.03 -0.25 -12.78
C LYS A 4 -4.60 -0.23 -12.27
N ALA A 5 -4.30 0.72 -11.38
CA ALA A 5 -3.04 0.81 -10.66
C ALA A 5 -3.30 0.88 -9.14
N GLU A 6 -2.50 0.19 -8.35
CA GLU A 6 -2.58 0.18 -6.89
C GLU A 6 -1.26 0.62 -6.29
N LEU A 7 -1.28 1.64 -5.45
CA LEU A 7 -0.08 2.29 -4.92
C LEU A 7 0.18 2.02 -3.44
N HIS A 8 -0.79 1.42 -2.75
CA HIS A 8 -0.69 1.12 -1.33
C HIS A 8 -1.21 -0.29 -1.02
N LEU A 9 -0.28 -1.23 -0.98
CA LEU A 9 -0.56 -2.65 -0.84
C LEU A 9 0.57 -3.35 -0.09
N HIS A 10 0.27 -3.95 1.08
CA HIS A 10 1.24 -4.69 1.89
C HIS A 10 1.33 -6.17 1.49
N LEU A 11 2.56 -6.69 1.44
CA LEU A 11 2.83 -8.10 1.13
C LEU A 11 2.32 -9.02 2.23
N ASP A 12 2.70 -8.74 3.46
CA ASP A 12 2.36 -9.51 4.66
C ASP A 12 0.86 -9.48 4.97
N GLY A 13 0.22 -8.31 4.83
CA GLY A 13 -1.24 -8.16 4.94
C GLY A 13 -2.04 -8.79 3.79
N SER A 14 -1.36 -9.32 2.78
CA SER A 14 -1.96 -9.99 1.61
C SER A 14 -1.68 -11.49 1.54
N LEU A 15 -1.01 -12.09 2.54
CA LEU A 15 -0.83 -13.53 2.66
C LEU A 15 -2.19 -14.23 2.72
N ARG A 16 -2.43 -15.20 1.82
CA ARG A 16 -3.70 -15.94 1.79
C ARG A 16 -3.78 -16.94 2.95
N PRO A 17 -4.93 -17.10 3.64
CA PRO A 17 -5.08 -18.06 4.73
C PRO A 17 -4.73 -19.49 4.33
N GLN A 18 -5.07 -19.93 3.11
CA GLN A 18 -4.70 -21.25 2.60
C GLN A 18 -3.17 -21.40 2.50
N THR A 19 -2.46 -20.40 2.03
CA THR A 19 -1.00 -20.42 1.96
C THR A 19 -0.37 -20.43 3.35
N ALA A 20 -0.96 -19.71 4.32
CA ALA A 20 -0.52 -19.76 5.71
C ALA A 20 -0.60 -21.17 6.29
N VAL A 21 -1.70 -21.90 6.04
CA VAL A 21 -1.85 -23.32 6.43
C VAL A 21 -0.74 -24.18 5.85
N GLU A 22 -0.42 -24.01 4.56
CA GLU A 22 0.60 -24.81 3.88
C GLU A 22 2.02 -24.45 4.37
N LEU A 23 2.29 -23.20 4.67
CA LEU A 23 3.57 -22.76 5.25
C LEU A 23 3.76 -23.31 6.67
N ALA A 24 2.72 -23.26 7.53
CA ALA A 24 2.74 -23.85 8.84
C ALA A 24 2.98 -25.37 8.79
N ALA A 25 2.28 -26.07 7.89
CA ALA A 25 2.46 -27.52 7.71
C ALA A 25 3.88 -27.88 7.24
N ALA A 26 4.51 -27.07 6.40
CA ALA A 26 5.89 -27.27 5.97
C ALA A 26 6.90 -27.16 7.14
N GLU A 27 6.52 -26.46 8.21
CA GLU A 27 7.30 -26.33 9.45
C GLU A 27 6.91 -27.36 10.53
N GLY A 28 5.97 -28.26 10.21
CA GLY A 28 5.48 -29.27 11.14
C GLY A 28 4.43 -28.75 12.13
N GLU A 29 3.90 -27.56 11.92
CA GLU A 29 2.85 -26.96 12.73
C GLU A 29 1.47 -27.29 12.17
N ILE A 30 0.48 -27.45 13.07
CA ILE A 30 -0.91 -27.68 12.71
C ILE A 30 -1.65 -26.34 12.79
N LEU A 31 -2.07 -25.83 11.63
CA LEU A 31 -2.91 -24.64 11.49
C LEU A 31 -4.11 -25.00 10.63
N THR A 32 -5.33 -24.81 11.13
CA THR A 32 -6.53 -25.00 10.31
C THR A 32 -6.81 -23.78 9.46
N LEU A 33 -7.56 -23.95 8.37
CA LEU A 33 -7.98 -22.82 7.53
C LEU A 33 -8.88 -21.84 8.31
N GLU A 34 -9.71 -22.37 9.21
CA GLU A 34 -10.57 -21.58 10.10
C GLU A 34 -9.72 -20.70 11.03
N ASP A 35 -8.72 -21.28 11.71
CA ASP A 35 -7.82 -20.54 12.60
C ASP A 35 -6.97 -19.52 11.84
N ALA A 36 -6.44 -19.89 10.66
CA ALA A 36 -5.71 -18.98 9.82
C ALA A 36 -6.58 -17.77 9.42
N THR A 37 -7.81 -18.04 8.97
CA THR A 37 -8.76 -16.98 8.59
C THR A 37 -9.10 -16.09 9.79
N ALA A 38 -9.38 -16.65 10.95
CA ALA A 38 -9.71 -15.89 12.16
C ALA A 38 -8.55 -15.01 12.66
N ARG A 39 -7.30 -15.42 12.41
CA ARG A 39 -6.09 -14.69 12.81
C ARG A 39 -5.57 -13.69 11.78
N MET A 40 -6.02 -13.76 10.53
CA MET A 40 -5.49 -12.97 9.43
C MET A 40 -6.53 -12.04 8.80
N VAL A 41 -7.83 -12.38 8.85
CA VAL A 41 -8.90 -11.56 8.30
C VAL A 41 -9.50 -10.71 9.40
N GLY A 42 -9.37 -9.40 9.29
CA GLY A 42 -9.91 -8.45 10.26
C GLY A 42 -11.43 -8.36 10.20
N PRO A 43 -12.09 -8.05 11.33
CA PRO A 43 -13.53 -7.73 11.34
C PRO A 43 -13.79 -6.42 10.59
N VAL A 44 -15.05 -6.12 10.33
CA VAL A 44 -15.44 -4.84 9.68
C VAL A 44 -14.89 -3.62 10.42
N ARG A 45 -14.73 -3.73 11.75
CA ARG A 45 -14.14 -2.69 12.60
C ARG A 45 -13.38 -3.32 13.77
N CYS A 46 -12.15 -2.89 13.97
CA CYS A 46 -11.35 -3.21 15.15
C CYS A 46 -11.63 -2.20 16.28
N ALA A 47 -11.22 -2.55 17.48
CA ALA A 47 -11.32 -1.65 18.64
C ALA A 47 -10.42 -0.40 18.45
N ASP A 48 -9.23 -0.63 17.89
CA ASP A 48 -8.21 0.40 17.62
C ASP A 48 -7.20 -0.12 16.58
N GLN A 49 -6.24 0.74 16.21
CA GLN A 49 -5.15 0.42 15.29
C GLN A 49 -4.28 -0.75 15.82
N ALA A 50 -4.04 -0.84 17.12
CA ALA A 50 -3.22 -1.91 17.68
C ALA A 50 -3.88 -3.29 17.47
N LYS A 51 -5.21 -3.36 17.60
CA LYS A 51 -5.97 -4.58 17.27
C LYS A 51 -5.89 -4.90 15.77
N LEU A 52 -5.97 -3.91 14.88
CA LEU A 52 -5.79 -4.14 13.45
C LEU A 52 -4.39 -4.71 13.16
N LEU A 53 -3.35 -4.11 13.72
CA LEU A 53 -1.97 -4.56 13.53
C LEU A 53 -1.72 -5.99 14.05
N SER A 54 -2.51 -6.48 15.01
CA SER A 54 -2.37 -7.87 15.50
C SER A 54 -2.73 -8.95 14.46
N PHE A 55 -3.40 -8.60 13.36
CA PHE A 55 -3.66 -9.53 12.25
C PHE A 55 -2.42 -9.80 11.38
N PHE A 56 -1.33 -9.05 11.59
CA PHE A 56 -0.03 -9.29 10.95
C PHE A 56 0.86 -10.28 11.72
N ASP A 57 0.55 -10.60 12.98
CA ASP A 57 1.40 -11.45 13.82
C ASP A 57 1.64 -12.82 13.17
N LEU A 58 0.60 -13.48 12.68
CA LEU A 58 0.72 -14.77 12.00
C LEU A 58 1.44 -14.66 10.64
N PRO A 59 1.08 -13.76 9.73
CA PRO A 59 1.82 -13.54 8.50
C PRO A 59 3.30 -13.30 8.72
N VAL A 60 3.66 -12.38 9.61
CA VAL A 60 5.08 -12.07 9.91
C VAL A 60 5.80 -13.30 10.46
N ALA A 61 5.20 -14.06 11.37
CA ALA A 61 5.81 -15.28 11.93
C ALA A 61 6.07 -16.35 10.85
N LEU A 62 5.19 -16.50 9.86
CA LEU A 62 5.34 -17.47 8.77
C LEU A 62 6.31 -17.02 7.67
N LEU A 63 6.52 -15.72 7.50
CA LEU A 63 7.37 -15.15 6.44
C LEU A 63 8.84 -14.99 6.87
N GLN A 64 9.40 -15.96 7.60
CA GLN A 64 10.76 -15.92 8.13
C GLN A 64 11.79 -16.72 7.28
N THR A 65 11.45 -17.11 6.06
CA THR A 65 12.35 -17.81 5.15
C THR A 65 12.29 -17.23 3.72
N PRO A 66 13.39 -17.33 2.94
CA PRO A 66 13.37 -16.88 1.55
C PRO A 66 12.32 -17.60 0.70
N VAL A 67 12.07 -18.88 0.99
CA VAL A 67 11.07 -19.70 0.27
C VAL A 67 9.66 -19.17 0.51
N ALA A 68 9.31 -18.85 1.77
CA ALA A 68 8.00 -18.32 2.11
C ALA A 68 7.77 -16.93 1.49
N LEU A 69 8.76 -16.01 1.61
CA LEU A 69 8.68 -14.66 1.04
C LEU A 69 8.54 -14.69 -0.49
N ARG A 70 9.37 -15.49 -1.18
CA ARG A 70 9.33 -15.66 -2.63
C ARG A 70 7.97 -16.20 -3.08
N ARG A 71 7.46 -17.23 -2.40
CA ARG A 71 6.16 -17.83 -2.71
C ARG A 71 5.04 -16.81 -2.57
N VAL A 72 4.97 -16.11 -1.43
CA VAL A 72 3.88 -15.15 -1.14
C VAL A 72 3.92 -13.96 -2.08
N ALA A 73 5.12 -13.46 -2.42
CA ALA A 73 5.27 -12.43 -3.44
C ALA A 73 4.76 -12.88 -4.82
N ALA A 74 5.10 -14.10 -5.24
CA ALA A 74 4.62 -14.65 -6.52
C ALA A 74 3.08 -14.82 -6.53
N GLU A 75 2.50 -15.35 -5.46
CA GLU A 75 1.06 -15.53 -5.33
C GLU A 75 0.30 -14.19 -5.27
N LEU A 76 0.89 -13.17 -4.66
CA LEU A 76 0.30 -11.83 -4.66
C LEU A 76 0.24 -11.27 -6.08
N VAL A 77 1.32 -11.37 -6.86
CA VAL A 77 1.33 -10.93 -8.26
C VAL A 77 0.25 -11.63 -9.09
N ASP A 78 0.02 -12.94 -8.87
CA ASP A 78 -1.10 -13.66 -9.51
C ASP A 78 -2.45 -13.04 -9.17
N THR A 79 -2.68 -12.77 -7.88
CA THR A 79 -3.92 -12.17 -7.40
C THR A 79 -4.14 -10.78 -8.02
N LEU A 80 -3.08 -10.00 -8.19
CA LEU A 80 -3.13 -8.68 -8.83
C LEU A 80 -3.47 -8.79 -10.32
N ALA A 81 -2.88 -9.76 -11.01
CA ALA A 81 -3.16 -10.04 -12.42
C ALA A 81 -4.61 -10.50 -12.63
N ASP A 82 -5.12 -11.35 -11.75
CA ASP A 82 -6.50 -11.85 -11.80
C ASP A 82 -7.52 -10.74 -11.50
N ASP A 83 -7.19 -9.79 -10.62
CA ASP A 83 -7.98 -8.57 -10.39
C ASP A 83 -7.86 -7.56 -11.55
N GLY A 84 -7.01 -7.83 -12.55
CA GLY A 84 -6.85 -7.02 -13.76
C GLY A 84 -6.06 -5.73 -13.56
N LEU A 85 -5.15 -5.70 -12.59
CA LEU A 85 -4.22 -4.59 -12.47
C LEU A 85 -3.20 -4.61 -13.61
N THR A 86 -2.78 -3.42 -14.00
CA THR A 86 -1.67 -3.23 -14.97
C THR A 86 -0.42 -2.70 -14.30
N TYR A 87 -0.56 -2.11 -13.11
CA TYR A 87 0.53 -1.61 -12.28
C TYR A 87 0.22 -1.81 -10.79
N ALA A 88 1.22 -2.15 -9.97
CA ALA A 88 1.08 -2.14 -8.53
C ALA A 88 2.41 -1.83 -7.82
N GLU A 89 2.31 -1.23 -6.63
CA GLU A 89 3.43 -1.03 -5.72
C GLU A 89 3.21 -1.87 -4.46
N ILE A 90 3.99 -2.95 -4.34
CA ILE A 90 3.96 -3.84 -3.18
C ILE A 90 4.96 -3.33 -2.15
N ARG A 91 4.49 -3.12 -0.92
CA ARG A 91 5.33 -2.70 0.21
C ARG A 91 5.38 -3.74 1.30
N TRP A 92 6.47 -3.79 2.04
CA TRP A 92 6.65 -4.61 3.24
C TRP A 92 7.80 -4.09 4.09
N ALA A 93 7.89 -4.54 5.33
CA ALA A 93 8.95 -4.16 6.26
C ALA A 93 10.01 -5.28 6.37
N PRO A 94 11.12 -5.26 5.59
CA PRO A 94 12.09 -6.34 5.56
C PRO A 94 12.66 -6.73 6.93
N ARG A 95 12.76 -5.76 7.84
CA ARG A 95 13.30 -6.00 9.18
C ARG A 95 12.40 -6.82 10.11
N LEU A 96 11.14 -7.04 9.75
CA LEU A 96 10.24 -7.94 10.47
C LEU A 96 10.49 -9.43 10.14
N HIS A 97 11.31 -9.72 9.13
CA HIS A 97 11.54 -11.08 8.62
C HIS A 97 12.98 -11.58 8.86
N LEU A 98 13.66 -11.07 9.91
CA LEU A 98 15.07 -11.39 10.20
C LEU A 98 15.26 -12.40 11.35
N GLU A 99 14.19 -12.90 11.96
CA GLU A 99 14.27 -13.71 13.18
C GLU A 99 14.99 -15.05 12.96
N ARG A 100 14.98 -15.59 11.73
CA ARG A 100 15.67 -16.83 11.37
C ARG A 100 17.02 -16.61 10.65
N GLY A 101 17.61 -15.42 10.83
CA GLY A 101 18.97 -15.13 10.39
C GLY A 101 19.14 -14.67 8.95
N MET A 102 18.04 -14.36 8.22
CA MET A 102 18.14 -13.66 6.94
C MET A 102 18.73 -12.26 7.15
N SER A 103 19.50 -11.79 6.19
CA SER A 103 19.87 -10.38 6.08
C SER A 103 18.72 -9.58 5.42
N VAL A 104 18.75 -8.26 5.56
CA VAL A 104 17.82 -7.37 4.83
C VAL A 104 17.86 -7.61 3.33
N LEU A 105 19.06 -7.84 2.76
CA LEU A 105 19.22 -8.09 1.33
C LEU A 105 18.65 -9.45 0.91
N ASP A 106 18.75 -10.48 1.76
CA ASP A 106 18.12 -11.79 1.49
C ASP A 106 16.61 -11.66 1.43
N VAL A 107 16.02 -10.88 2.34
CA VAL A 107 14.57 -10.63 2.36
C VAL A 107 14.13 -9.86 1.11
N ILE A 108 14.85 -8.79 0.75
CA ILE A 108 14.55 -8.01 -0.46
C ILE A 108 14.69 -8.88 -1.71
N GLY A 109 15.79 -9.67 -1.80
CA GLY A 109 16.03 -10.57 -2.91
C GLY A 109 14.95 -11.63 -3.07
N ALA A 110 14.51 -12.25 -1.97
CA ALA A 110 13.45 -13.27 -2.00
C ALA A 110 12.11 -12.72 -2.54
N VAL A 111 11.72 -11.51 -2.13
CA VAL A 111 10.51 -10.85 -2.65
C VAL A 111 10.66 -10.50 -4.13
N ALA A 112 11.80 -9.93 -4.53
CA ALA A 112 12.08 -9.62 -5.94
C ALA A 112 12.08 -10.87 -6.82
N ASP A 113 12.66 -11.97 -6.35
CA ASP A 113 12.64 -13.27 -7.03
C ASP A 113 11.22 -13.81 -7.22
N GLY A 114 10.36 -13.66 -6.21
CA GLY A 114 8.95 -14.07 -6.29
C GLY A 114 8.18 -13.27 -7.35
N VAL A 115 8.40 -11.96 -7.41
CA VAL A 115 7.82 -11.10 -8.45
C VAL A 115 8.30 -11.53 -9.85
N ALA A 116 9.60 -11.80 -10.01
CA ALA A 116 10.18 -12.23 -11.28
C ALA A 116 9.66 -13.63 -11.71
N GLU A 117 9.48 -14.54 -10.76
CA GLU A 117 8.89 -15.87 -11.01
C GLU A 117 7.45 -15.75 -11.54
N ALA A 118 6.61 -14.96 -10.87
CA ALA A 118 5.24 -14.73 -11.33
C ALA A 118 5.22 -14.07 -12.73
N ALA A 119 6.08 -13.08 -12.96
CA ALA A 119 6.19 -12.42 -14.25
C ALA A 119 6.56 -13.40 -15.38
N SER A 120 7.50 -14.30 -15.13
CA SER A 120 7.87 -15.34 -16.10
C SER A 120 6.71 -16.28 -16.44
N ARG A 121 5.87 -16.61 -15.46
CA ARG A 121 4.73 -17.52 -15.62
C ARG A 121 3.52 -16.86 -16.26
N LEU A 122 3.20 -15.63 -15.88
CA LEU A 122 2.04 -14.88 -16.35
C LEU A 122 2.25 -14.27 -17.75
N GLY A 123 3.49 -14.01 -18.14
CA GLY A 123 3.84 -13.38 -19.42
C GLY A 123 3.15 -12.03 -19.62
N PRO A 124 2.42 -11.81 -20.73
CA PRO A 124 1.78 -10.52 -21.02
C PRO A 124 0.68 -10.09 -20.03
N ARG A 125 0.21 -10.99 -19.17
CA ARG A 125 -0.78 -10.66 -18.12
C ARG A 125 -0.15 -10.07 -16.86
N THR A 126 1.17 -10.04 -16.78
CA THR A 126 1.86 -9.55 -15.59
C THR A 126 1.65 -8.05 -15.43
N PRO A 127 1.11 -7.58 -14.29
CA PRO A 127 1.18 -6.15 -13.97
C PRO A 127 2.66 -5.75 -13.77
N PHE A 128 3.00 -4.52 -14.11
CA PHE A 128 4.31 -4.00 -13.70
C PHE A 128 4.32 -3.79 -12.20
N ILE A 129 5.30 -4.38 -11.52
CA ILE A 129 5.44 -4.32 -10.06
C ILE A 129 6.61 -3.43 -9.68
N GLY A 130 6.32 -2.35 -8.94
CA GLY A 130 7.30 -1.62 -8.15
C GLY A 130 7.33 -2.16 -6.71
N LEU A 131 8.50 -2.24 -6.11
CA LEU A 131 8.65 -2.65 -4.72
C LEU A 131 9.01 -1.44 -3.85
N ILE A 132 8.38 -1.34 -2.67
CA ILE A 132 8.63 -0.27 -1.69
C ILE A 132 9.07 -0.91 -0.37
N VAL A 133 10.25 -0.52 0.10
CA VAL A 133 10.76 -0.94 1.41
C VAL A 133 10.16 -0.05 2.49
N THR A 134 9.53 -0.66 3.48
CA THR A 134 8.91 0.03 4.61
C THR A 134 9.79 -0.02 5.85
N ALA A 135 10.15 1.14 6.38
CA ALA A 135 10.76 1.29 7.70
C ALA A 135 9.68 1.28 8.78
N MET A 136 9.98 0.68 9.93
CA MET A 136 9.04 0.68 11.05
C MET A 136 9.35 1.82 12.02
N ARG A 137 8.32 2.58 12.42
CA ARG A 137 8.44 3.66 13.42
C ARG A 137 8.96 3.17 14.77
N SER A 138 8.65 1.93 15.13
CA SER A 138 9.09 1.28 16.38
C SER A 138 10.54 0.83 16.37
N HIS A 139 11.20 0.81 15.20
CA HIS A 139 12.61 0.42 15.12
C HIS A 139 13.53 1.62 15.43
N PRO A 140 14.77 1.35 15.92
CA PRO A 140 15.75 2.40 16.13
C PRO A 140 16.00 3.21 14.83
N PRO A 141 16.06 4.55 14.89
CA PRO A 141 16.27 5.39 13.69
C PRO A 141 17.52 5.00 12.88
N ALA A 142 18.61 4.62 13.53
CA ALA A 142 19.83 4.16 12.87
C ALA A 142 19.60 2.89 12.03
N ALA A 143 18.76 1.97 12.53
CA ALA A 143 18.41 0.76 11.79
C ALA A 143 17.59 1.06 10.52
N ASN A 144 16.77 2.10 10.54
CA ASN A 144 16.02 2.55 9.37
C ASN A 144 16.92 3.28 8.36
N VAL A 145 17.97 3.97 8.82
CA VAL A 145 19.01 4.53 7.92
C VAL A 145 19.76 3.41 7.17
N GLU A 146 20.16 2.34 7.88
CA GLU A 146 20.82 1.19 7.25
C GLU A 146 19.87 0.46 6.28
N LEU A 147 18.58 0.35 6.60
CA LEU A 147 17.57 -0.19 5.70
C LEU A 147 17.46 0.64 4.41
N ALA A 148 17.40 1.97 4.54
CA ALA A 148 17.33 2.88 3.38
C ALA A 148 18.55 2.75 2.47
N LYS A 149 19.77 2.69 3.04
CA LYS A 149 21.00 2.48 2.28
C LYS A 149 21.03 1.12 1.57
N ALA A 150 20.62 0.06 2.27
CA ALA A 150 20.54 -1.29 1.69
C ALA A 150 19.57 -1.34 0.52
N ALA A 151 18.39 -0.74 0.67
CA ALA A 151 17.37 -0.65 -0.38
C ALA A 151 17.91 0.13 -1.61
N ALA A 152 18.52 1.29 -1.38
CA ALA A 152 19.11 2.08 -2.45
C ALA A 152 20.22 1.33 -3.21
N ALA A 153 21.06 0.60 -2.48
CA ALA A 153 22.14 -0.20 -3.07
C ALA A 153 21.62 -1.42 -3.85
N PHE A 154 20.48 -1.98 -3.48
CA PHE A 154 19.85 -3.11 -4.19
C PHE A 154 19.37 -2.68 -5.59
N GLY A 155 18.79 -1.49 -5.71
CA GLY A 155 18.28 -0.95 -6.96
C GLY A 155 16.95 -1.59 -7.42
N PRO A 156 16.67 -1.58 -8.75
CA PRO A 156 15.43 -2.14 -9.28
C PRO A 156 15.24 -3.62 -8.91
N PRO A 157 13.98 -4.05 -8.61
CA PRO A 157 12.72 -3.34 -8.83
C PRO A 157 12.26 -2.43 -7.68
N LEU A 158 13.15 -2.07 -6.74
CA LEU A 158 12.80 -1.10 -5.69
C LEU A 158 12.57 0.28 -6.30
N VAL A 159 11.42 0.88 -6.01
CA VAL A 159 11.02 2.19 -6.52
C VAL A 159 10.82 3.23 -5.42
N GLY A 160 10.67 2.79 -4.16
CA GLY A 160 10.35 3.71 -3.08
C GLY A 160 10.73 3.23 -1.68
N PHE A 161 10.62 4.18 -0.75
CA PHE A 161 10.86 4.01 0.67
C PHE A 161 9.67 4.59 1.45
N ASP A 162 9.23 3.87 2.48
CA ASP A 162 8.06 4.17 3.30
C ASP A 162 8.40 4.11 4.80
N LEU A 163 7.54 4.70 5.63
CA LEU A 163 7.56 4.61 7.09
C LEU A 163 6.17 4.22 7.59
N ALA A 164 6.04 3.10 8.28
CA ALA A 164 4.77 2.61 8.83
C ALA A 164 4.89 2.19 10.31
N GLY A 165 3.78 1.70 10.86
CA GLY A 165 3.68 1.23 12.24
C GLY A 165 2.92 2.18 13.15
N PRO A 166 2.87 1.92 14.50
CA PRO A 166 1.97 2.61 15.42
C PRO A 166 2.22 4.12 15.49
N GLU A 167 1.43 4.89 14.74
CA GLU A 167 1.60 6.33 14.56
C GLU A 167 1.41 7.12 15.85
N ALA A 168 0.49 6.67 16.72
CA ALA A 168 0.21 7.32 17.99
C ALA A 168 1.41 7.26 18.94
N ALA A 169 2.14 6.13 18.97
CA ALA A 169 3.22 5.89 19.91
C ALA A 169 4.59 6.42 19.40
N TYR A 170 4.79 6.47 18.08
CA TYR A 170 6.08 6.75 17.48
C TYR A 170 5.99 7.86 16.42
N PRO A 171 6.39 9.09 16.73
CA PRO A 171 6.38 10.21 15.78
C PRO A 171 7.40 9.99 14.66
N ALA A 172 7.16 10.62 13.50
CA ALA A 172 8.00 10.46 12.32
C ALA A 172 9.39 11.20 12.39
N PRO A 173 9.56 12.38 13.02
CA PRO A 173 10.80 13.15 12.93
C PRO A 173 12.10 12.43 13.25
N PRO A 174 12.18 11.47 14.20
CA PRO A 174 13.41 10.70 14.44
C PRO A 174 13.94 9.94 13.22
N HIS A 175 13.09 9.64 12.24
CA HIS A 175 13.44 8.86 11.05
C HIS A 175 13.85 9.73 9.83
N ALA A 176 13.96 11.07 9.98
CA ALA A 176 14.30 11.98 8.88
C ALA A 176 15.60 11.60 8.15
N ALA A 177 16.62 11.11 8.87
CA ALA A 177 17.89 10.69 8.27
C ALA A 177 17.72 9.45 7.35
N ALA A 178 16.74 8.57 7.62
CA ALA A 178 16.46 7.43 6.74
C ALA A 178 15.82 7.91 5.42
N PHE A 179 14.91 8.88 5.48
CA PHE A 179 14.33 9.49 4.28
C PHE A 179 15.36 10.23 3.43
N LEU A 180 16.28 10.94 4.06
CA LEU A 180 17.40 11.58 3.35
C LEU A 180 18.25 10.53 2.65
N ALA A 181 18.66 9.45 3.34
CA ALA A 181 19.46 8.39 2.75
C ALA A 181 18.72 7.67 1.59
N ALA A 182 17.40 7.48 1.70
CA ALA A 182 16.58 6.90 0.63
C ALA A 182 16.53 7.83 -0.60
N ALA A 183 16.30 9.13 -0.39
CA ALA A 183 16.27 10.14 -1.45
C ALA A 183 17.62 10.27 -2.16
N ASP A 184 18.72 10.33 -1.40
CA ASP A 184 20.09 10.38 -1.93
C ASP A 184 20.41 9.13 -2.77
N GLY A 185 19.80 7.99 -2.41
CA GLY A 185 19.88 6.73 -3.15
C GLY A 185 18.92 6.61 -4.34
N GLY A 186 18.12 7.65 -4.64
CA GLY A 186 17.22 7.70 -5.79
C GLY A 186 15.86 7.02 -5.58
N LEU A 187 15.51 6.62 -4.35
CA LEU A 187 14.20 6.07 -4.04
C LEU A 187 13.16 7.19 -3.89
N ALA A 188 11.97 6.99 -4.44
CA ALA A 188 10.85 7.87 -4.19
C ALA A 188 10.34 7.72 -2.75
N LEU A 189 9.76 8.79 -2.19
CA LEU A 189 9.39 8.85 -0.78
C LEU A 189 7.89 8.84 -0.59
N THR A 190 7.41 7.97 0.28
CA THR A 190 6.05 7.94 0.83
C THR A 190 6.12 7.70 2.34
N ALA A 191 5.07 8.00 3.07
CA ALA A 191 4.98 7.71 4.51
C ALA A 191 3.54 7.51 4.92
N HIS A 192 3.26 6.54 5.80
CA HIS A 192 1.99 6.46 6.51
C HIS A 192 1.87 7.65 7.44
N ALA A 193 0.77 8.38 7.34
CA ALA A 193 0.47 9.50 8.23
C ALA A 193 -1.02 9.83 8.18
N GLY A 194 -1.56 10.35 9.29
CA GLY A 194 -2.95 10.79 9.37
C GLY A 194 -3.95 9.65 9.62
N GLU A 195 -3.52 8.61 10.31
CA GLU A 195 -4.34 7.53 10.84
C GLU A 195 -4.76 7.76 12.30
N VAL A 196 -4.17 8.72 12.97
CA VAL A 196 -4.53 9.13 14.34
C VAL A 196 -5.12 10.53 14.34
N PRO A 197 -5.92 10.90 15.36
CA PRO A 197 -6.51 12.23 15.43
C PRO A 197 -5.45 13.36 15.38
N GLY A 198 -5.76 14.37 14.58
CA GLY A 198 -4.90 15.54 14.37
C GLY A 198 -4.07 15.47 13.08
N PRO A 199 -3.74 16.64 12.51
CA PRO A 199 -3.01 16.75 11.24
C PRO A 199 -1.49 16.76 11.40
N GLU A 200 -0.96 16.73 12.64
CA GLU A 200 0.46 16.91 12.94
C GLU A 200 1.32 15.86 12.27
N ARG A 201 0.84 14.62 12.23
CA ARG A 201 1.57 13.50 11.60
C ARG A 201 1.73 13.68 10.11
N ILE A 202 0.73 14.28 9.45
CA ILE A 202 0.81 14.64 8.04
C ILE A 202 1.86 15.75 7.84
N ARG A 203 1.90 16.77 8.70
CA ARG A 203 2.91 17.82 8.64
C ARG A 203 4.33 17.27 8.86
N GLU A 204 4.51 16.32 9.79
CA GLU A 204 5.77 15.60 10.01
C GLU A 204 6.22 14.84 8.75
N ALA A 205 5.33 14.09 8.11
CA ALA A 205 5.63 13.37 6.87
C ALA A 205 5.99 14.33 5.72
N LEU A 206 5.25 15.43 5.58
CA LEU A 206 5.52 16.45 4.56
C LEU A 206 6.90 17.11 4.72
N ALA A 207 7.47 17.12 5.93
CA ALA A 207 8.81 17.62 6.18
C ALA A 207 9.92 16.75 5.57
N PHE A 208 9.64 15.48 5.26
CA PHE A 208 10.57 14.57 4.58
C PHE A 208 10.62 14.76 3.06
N GLY A 209 9.77 15.61 2.50
CA GLY A 209 9.69 15.78 1.05
C GLY A 209 8.97 14.65 0.32
N VAL A 210 8.08 13.93 1.02
CA VAL A 210 7.29 12.84 0.41
C VAL A 210 6.42 13.36 -0.74
N ARG A 211 6.24 12.53 -1.75
CA ARG A 211 5.37 12.81 -2.90
C ARG A 211 3.97 12.21 -2.70
N ARG A 212 3.85 11.23 -1.83
CA ARG A 212 2.60 10.61 -1.44
C ARG A 212 2.57 10.40 0.08
N ILE A 213 1.36 10.40 0.63
CA ILE A 213 1.08 10.03 2.01
C ILE A 213 0.13 8.83 1.97
N ALA A 214 0.55 7.74 2.59
CA ALA A 214 -0.30 6.59 2.82
C ALA A 214 -1.37 6.95 3.86
N HIS A 215 -2.63 6.73 3.51
CA HIS A 215 -3.85 7.19 4.18
C HIS A 215 -4.05 8.71 4.13
N GLY A 216 -3.61 9.46 5.13
CA GLY A 216 -3.81 10.91 5.18
C GLY A 216 -5.23 11.37 5.50
N VAL A 217 -6.07 10.47 6.06
CA VAL A 217 -7.51 10.69 6.27
C VAL A 217 -7.79 11.95 7.08
N THR A 218 -6.98 12.21 8.12
CA THR A 218 -7.18 13.36 9.02
C THR A 218 -6.89 14.71 8.39
N ALA A 219 -6.32 14.75 7.17
CA ALA A 219 -6.16 15.98 6.38
C ALA A 219 -7.49 16.72 6.18
N ALA A 220 -8.59 15.96 6.05
CA ALA A 220 -9.93 16.52 5.83
C ALA A 220 -10.42 17.45 6.98
N HIS A 221 -9.78 17.39 8.14
CA HIS A 221 -10.14 18.22 9.29
C HIS A 221 -9.27 19.46 9.44
N ASP A 222 -8.32 19.70 8.53
CA ASP A 222 -7.43 20.87 8.59
C ASP A 222 -7.25 21.52 7.20
N PRO A 223 -7.91 22.67 6.95
CA PRO A 223 -7.81 23.40 5.68
C PRO A 223 -6.37 23.83 5.32
N GLU A 224 -5.50 24.08 6.31
CA GLU A 224 -4.10 24.45 6.04
C GLU A 224 -3.32 23.23 5.55
N VAL A 225 -3.55 22.04 6.14
CA VAL A 225 -2.94 20.80 5.64
C VAL A 225 -3.43 20.49 4.23
N MET A 226 -4.72 20.64 3.95
CA MET A 226 -5.24 20.47 2.58
C MET A 226 -4.59 21.48 1.61
N ALA A 227 -4.40 22.74 2.02
CA ALA A 227 -3.69 23.73 1.20
C ALA A 227 -2.22 23.35 0.97
N LEU A 228 -1.53 22.80 1.99
CA LEU A 228 -0.16 22.30 1.84
C LEU A 228 -0.08 21.12 0.88
N LEU A 229 -1.00 20.16 0.96
CA LEU A 229 -1.05 19.00 0.05
C LEU A 229 -1.22 19.45 -1.40
N ARG A 230 -2.17 20.35 -1.66
CA ARG A 230 -2.37 20.94 -2.99
C ARG A 230 -1.15 21.72 -3.48
N GLY A 231 -0.63 22.62 -2.63
CA GLY A 231 0.49 23.49 -2.99
C GLY A 231 1.81 22.76 -3.25
N ARG A 232 1.99 21.58 -2.66
CA ARG A 232 3.17 20.72 -2.84
C ARG A 232 2.93 19.55 -3.81
N ASP A 233 1.74 19.47 -4.38
CA ASP A 233 1.32 18.39 -5.29
C ASP A 233 1.52 16.99 -4.69
N VAL A 234 1.14 16.83 -3.40
CA VAL A 234 1.21 15.55 -2.68
C VAL A 234 -0.12 14.82 -2.79
N THR A 235 -0.06 13.52 -3.04
CA THR A 235 -1.24 12.65 -3.17
C THR A 235 -1.46 11.83 -1.91
N LEU A 236 -2.73 11.62 -1.56
CA LEU A 236 -3.13 10.70 -0.49
C LEU A 236 -3.51 9.34 -1.10
N ASP A 237 -2.82 8.28 -0.66
CA ASP A 237 -3.17 6.89 -1.04
C ASP A 237 -4.18 6.36 -0.01
N LEU A 238 -5.48 6.63 -0.27
CA LEU A 238 -6.57 6.31 0.64
C LEU A 238 -6.96 4.84 0.54
N CYS A 239 -7.21 4.22 1.69
CA CYS A 239 -7.59 2.82 1.84
C CYS A 239 -8.92 2.74 2.62
N PRO A 240 -10.07 3.01 1.98
CA PRO A 240 -11.34 3.24 2.66
C PRO A 240 -11.77 2.12 3.60
N THR A 241 -11.66 0.85 3.18
CA THR A 241 -12.02 -0.30 4.03
C THR A 241 -11.09 -0.40 5.23
N SER A 242 -9.78 -0.30 5.04
CA SER A 242 -8.79 -0.32 6.13
C SER A 242 -9.02 0.83 7.11
N ASN A 243 -9.34 2.03 6.62
CA ASN A 243 -9.60 3.18 7.46
C ASN A 243 -10.84 3.00 8.36
N VAL A 244 -11.87 2.29 7.87
CA VAL A 244 -13.03 1.88 8.69
C VAL A 244 -12.61 0.80 9.70
N GLN A 245 -11.86 -0.21 9.25
CA GLN A 245 -11.38 -1.28 10.14
C GLN A 245 -10.51 -0.75 11.28
N ALA A 246 -9.59 0.20 10.99
CA ALA A 246 -8.76 0.84 12.00
C ALA A 246 -9.53 1.79 12.94
N GLY A 247 -10.80 2.06 12.65
CA GLY A 247 -11.64 2.96 13.44
C GLY A 247 -11.32 4.46 13.23
N ILE A 248 -10.55 4.80 12.20
CA ILE A 248 -10.22 6.19 11.85
C ILE A 248 -11.47 6.94 11.42
N VAL A 249 -12.34 6.26 10.67
CA VAL A 249 -13.67 6.74 10.30
C VAL A 249 -14.74 5.78 10.83
N PRO A 250 -15.94 6.25 11.17
CA PRO A 250 -16.96 5.41 11.76
C PRO A 250 -17.52 4.35 10.78
N ASP A 251 -17.64 4.72 9.51
CA ASP A 251 -18.09 3.87 8.42
C ASP A 251 -17.67 4.44 7.06
N LEU A 252 -17.90 3.70 5.99
CA LEU A 252 -17.51 4.12 4.64
C LEU A 252 -18.27 5.37 4.15
N ALA A 253 -19.51 5.57 4.59
CA ALA A 253 -20.30 6.74 4.16
C ALA A 253 -19.74 8.05 4.76
N ALA A 254 -19.06 7.97 5.90
CA ALA A 254 -18.38 9.09 6.53
C ALA A 254 -16.93 9.29 6.05
N HIS A 255 -16.45 8.44 5.13
CA HIS A 255 -15.07 8.55 4.66
C HIS A 255 -14.86 9.82 3.81
N PRO A 256 -13.82 10.65 4.10
CA PRO A 256 -13.68 11.97 3.50
C PRO A 256 -13.15 11.98 2.06
N LEU A 257 -12.91 10.83 1.43
CA LEU A 257 -12.31 10.71 0.09
C LEU A 257 -12.96 11.64 -0.95
N ALA A 258 -14.29 11.59 -1.05
CA ALA A 258 -15.01 12.41 -2.03
C ALA A 258 -14.87 13.92 -1.75
N ALA A 259 -14.89 14.32 -0.47
CA ALA A 259 -14.69 15.72 -0.09
C ALA A 259 -13.26 16.18 -0.39
N LEU A 260 -12.23 15.40 -0.01
CA LEU A 260 -10.84 15.68 -0.32
C LEU A 260 -10.61 15.85 -1.82
N HIS A 261 -11.15 14.94 -2.63
CA HIS A 261 -11.06 15.00 -4.09
C HIS A 261 -11.73 16.27 -4.64
N ARG A 262 -12.97 16.56 -4.22
CA ARG A 262 -13.73 17.75 -4.66
C ARG A 262 -13.09 19.07 -4.23
N ASP A 263 -12.35 19.07 -3.11
CA ASP A 263 -11.54 20.21 -2.64
C ASP A 263 -10.18 20.29 -3.36
N GLY A 264 -9.93 19.45 -4.37
CA GLY A 264 -8.74 19.49 -5.22
C GLY A 264 -7.48 18.87 -4.60
N VAL A 265 -7.62 18.06 -3.53
CA VAL A 265 -6.53 17.22 -3.04
C VAL A 265 -6.42 16.00 -3.96
N SER A 266 -5.21 15.72 -4.45
CA SER A 266 -4.97 14.50 -5.23
C SER A 266 -5.13 13.27 -4.36
N VAL A 267 -5.99 12.33 -4.76
CA VAL A 267 -6.25 11.09 -4.04
C VAL A 267 -6.19 9.89 -4.96
N THR A 268 -5.86 8.72 -4.39
CA THR A 268 -6.00 7.40 -5.02
C THR A 268 -6.81 6.48 -4.13
N ILE A 269 -7.23 5.32 -4.65
CA ILE A 269 -7.88 4.25 -3.90
C ILE A 269 -6.96 3.04 -3.92
N SER A 270 -6.72 2.44 -2.76
CA SER A 270 -5.92 1.23 -2.59
C SER A 270 -6.54 0.32 -1.53
N THR A 271 -6.10 -0.94 -1.46
CA THR A 271 -6.65 -1.93 -0.52
C THR A 271 -5.96 -1.96 0.82
N ASP A 272 -4.73 -1.44 0.91
CA ASP A 272 -3.82 -1.60 2.05
C ASP A 272 -3.40 -3.06 2.24
N ASP A 273 -4.32 -3.90 2.69
CA ASP A 273 -4.10 -5.29 3.06
C ASP A 273 -5.22 -6.17 2.49
N ARG A 274 -4.96 -6.86 1.38
CA ARG A 274 -6.01 -7.62 0.69
C ARG A 274 -6.64 -8.70 1.55
N THR A 275 -5.85 -9.40 2.35
CA THR A 275 -6.35 -10.45 3.24
C THR A 275 -6.95 -9.88 4.52
N VAL A 276 -6.26 -8.95 5.18
CA VAL A 276 -6.78 -8.36 6.43
C VAL A 276 -8.07 -7.61 6.16
N SER A 277 -8.13 -6.83 5.09
CA SER A 277 -9.32 -6.07 4.70
C SER A 277 -10.35 -6.90 3.91
N ASN A 278 -10.01 -8.14 3.53
CA ASN A 278 -10.84 -9.04 2.73
C ASN A 278 -11.45 -8.33 1.51
N THR A 279 -10.60 -7.70 0.70
CA THR A 279 -11.04 -6.89 -0.45
C THR A 279 -10.07 -7.03 -1.64
N THR A 280 -10.54 -6.64 -2.82
CA THR A 280 -9.76 -6.44 -4.03
C THR A 280 -9.81 -4.97 -4.43
N LEU A 281 -8.90 -4.51 -5.29
CA LEU A 281 -8.97 -3.12 -5.76
C LEU A 281 -10.27 -2.85 -6.55
N THR A 282 -10.74 -3.84 -7.30
CA THR A 282 -12.02 -3.75 -8.02
C THR A 282 -13.19 -3.53 -7.05
N ASP A 283 -13.25 -4.33 -5.98
CA ASP A 283 -14.32 -4.22 -4.98
C ASP A 283 -14.21 -2.92 -4.19
N GLU A 284 -12.99 -2.52 -3.84
CA GLU A 284 -12.70 -1.30 -3.10
C GLU A 284 -13.16 -0.06 -3.88
N MET A 285 -12.80 0.02 -5.16
CA MET A 285 -13.23 1.11 -6.05
C MET A 285 -14.76 1.11 -6.23
N ALA A 286 -15.37 -0.04 -6.51
CA ALA A 286 -16.80 -0.15 -6.75
C ALA A 286 -17.62 0.24 -5.50
N ARG A 287 -17.25 -0.30 -4.34
CA ARG A 287 -17.93 -0.03 -3.06
C ARG A 287 -17.76 1.43 -2.64
N THR A 288 -16.55 1.97 -2.77
CA THR A 288 -16.27 3.38 -2.45
C THR A 288 -17.05 4.32 -3.36
N ALA A 289 -17.04 4.08 -4.67
CA ALA A 289 -17.77 4.92 -5.62
C ALA A 289 -19.28 4.91 -5.34
N ALA A 290 -19.87 3.74 -5.11
CA ALA A 290 -21.30 3.62 -4.82
C ALA A 290 -21.68 4.30 -3.49
N THR A 291 -20.88 4.09 -2.43
CA THR A 291 -21.21 4.61 -1.09
C THR A 291 -21.02 6.12 -1.01
N LEU A 292 -19.92 6.65 -1.58
CA LEU A 292 -19.60 8.08 -1.54
C LEU A 292 -20.24 8.86 -2.71
N LYS A 293 -21.00 8.18 -3.56
CA LYS A 293 -21.70 8.76 -4.72
C LYS A 293 -20.70 9.52 -5.61
N LEU A 294 -19.60 8.85 -5.96
CA LEU A 294 -18.66 9.39 -6.93
C LEU A 294 -19.29 9.30 -8.32
N SER A 295 -19.27 10.40 -9.05
CA SER A 295 -19.64 10.37 -10.46
C SER A 295 -18.61 9.58 -11.28
N ALA A 296 -19.00 9.14 -12.48
CA ALA A 296 -18.09 8.42 -13.35
C ALA A 296 -16.82 9.24 -13.71
N PRO A 297 -16.89 10.55 -13.99
CA PRO A 297 -15.70 11.39 -14.15
C PRO A 297 -14.81 11.45 -12.90
N GLU A 298 -15.37 11.57 -11.68
CA GLU A 298 -14.58 11.60 -10.44
C GLU A 298 -13.84 10.27 -10.23
N LEU A 299 -14.53 9.14 -10.41
CA LEU A 299 -13.90 7.82 -10.30
C LEU A 299 -12.81 7.62 -11.35
N ALA A 300 -13.05 8.07 -12.58
CA ALA A 300 -12.05 8.00 -13.66
C ALA A 300 -10.81 8.84 -13.32
N GLU A 301 -10.97 10.03 -12.79
CA GLU A 301 -9.86 10.88 -12.39
C GLU A 301 -9.05 10.24 -11.24
N ILE A 302 -9.70 9.73 -10.20
CA ILE A 302 -9.05 9.03 -9.09
C ILE A 302 -8.27 7.82 -9.59
N ALA A 303 -8.85 7.02 -10.49
CA ALA A 303 -8.18 5.85 -11.08
C ALA A 303 -6.95 6.24 -11.91
N VAL A 304 -7.03 7.32 -12.69
CA VAL A 304 -5.92 7.83 -13.49
C VAL A 304 -4.84 8.45 -12.60
N ASN A 305 -5.20 9.06 -11.48
CA ASN A 305 -4.22 9.60 -10.53
C ASN A 305 -3.25 8.53 -10.04
N ALA A 306 -3.69 7.27 -9.84
CA ALA A 306 -2.78 6.20 -9.46
C ALA A 306 -1.64 6.02 -10.49
N PHE A 307 -1.90 6.13 -11.79
CA PHE A 307 -0.86 6.07 -12.82
C PHE A 307 0.03 7.33 -12.86
N ARG A 308 -0.53 8.49 -12.56
CA ARG A 308 0.21 9.77 -12.52
C ARG A 308 1.16 9.84 -11.33
N ARG A 309 0.83 9.13 -10.24
CA ARG A 309 1.53 9.20 -8.95
C ARG A 309 2.40 7.98 -8.64
N ALA A 310 2.39 6.99 -9.53
CA ALA A 310 3.24 5.81 -9.46
C ALA A 310 4.74 6.18 -9.46
N PHE A 311 5.55 5.36 -8.79
CA PHE A 311 6.99 5.60 -8.58
C PHE A 311 7.89 4.90 -9.61
N GLY A 312 7.35 4.21 -10.58
CA GLY A 312 8.15 3.50 -11.56
C GLY A 312 8.85 4.41 -12.60
N PRO A 313 9.67 3.83 -13.47
CA PRO A 313 10.37 4.58 -14.50
C PRO A 313 9.40 5.17 -15.54
N GLY A 314 9.63 6.39 -15.96
CA GLY A 314 8.77 7.11 -16.92
C GLY A 314 8.58 6.36 -18.25
N SER A 315 9.61 5.63 -18.72
CA SER A 315 9.51 4.78 -19.91
C SER A 315 8.42 3.70 -19.84
N VAL A 316 8.09 3.24 -18.61
CA VAL A 316 7.02 2.28 -18.32
C VAL A 316 5.71 3.01 -18.03
N LEU A 317 5.76 3.99 -17.15
CA LEU A 317 4.56 4.66 -16.64
C LEU A 317 3.87 5.55 -17.67
N ASP A 318 4.62 6.25 -18.54
CA ASP A 318 4.02 7.17 -19.53
C ASP A 318 3.09 6.48 -20.54
N PRO A 319 3.44 5.32 -21.13
CA PRO A 319 2.49 4.55 -21.95
C PRO A 319 1.27 4.07 -21.18
N MET A 320 1.46 3.57 -19.94
CA MET A 320 0.37 3.08 -19.10
C MET A 320 -0.59 4.21 -18.72
N ARG A 321 -0.06 5.37 -18.34
CA ARG A 321 -0.86 6.55 -18.00
C ARG A 321 -1.71 6.99 -19.20
N ARG A 322 -1.13 7.11 -20.40
CA ARG A 322 -1.89 7.49 -21.61
C ARG A 322 -2.99 6.48 -21.93
N ALA A 323 -2.71 5.19 -21.79
CA ALA A 323 -3.71 4.15 -22.02
C ALA A 323 -4.83 4.22 -20.97
N ALA A 324 -4.49 4.47 -19.70
CA ALA A 324 -5.47 4.65 -18.63
C ALA A 324 -6.32 5.90 -18.84
N GLU A 325 -5.72 7.04 -19.17
CA GLU A 325 -6.43 8.28 -19.46
C GLU A 325 -7.47 8.09 -20.57
N LEU A 326 -7.08 7.44 -21.68
CA LEU A 326 -7.99 7.17 -22.78
C LEU A 326 -9.13 6.22 -22.38
N ALA A 327 -8.81 5.12 -21.72
CA ALA A 327 -9.79 4.09 -21.35
C ALA A 327 -10.81 4.61 -20.34
N TRP A 328 -10.34 5.27 -19.27
CA TRP A 328 -11.20 5.82 -18.23
C TRP A 328 -12.04 7.01 -18.70
N SER A 329 -11.49 7.90 -19.55
CA SER A 329 -12.26 8.99 -20.16
C SER A 329 -13.37 8.45 -21.07
N SER A 330 -13.08 7.43 -21.88
CA SER A 330 -14.08 6.80 -22.74
C SER A 330 -15.18 6.10 -21.93
N TRP A 331 -14.80 5.44 -20.84
CA TRP A 331 -15.75 4.82 -19.93
C TRP A 331 -16.65 5.85 -19.24
N ALA A 332 -16.08 6.94 -18.72
CA ALA A 332 -16.83 7.99 -18.04
C ALA A 332 -17.83 8.68 -18.98
N ALA A 333 -17.43 8.89 -20.25
CA ALA A 333 -18.31 9.48 -21.26
C ALA A 333 -19.46 8.56 -21.68
N ALA A 334 -19.32 7.25 -21.54
CA ALA A 334 -20.35 6.25 -21.87
C ALA A 334 -21.22 5.85 -20.67
N ALA A 335 -20.79 6.20 -19.44
CA ALA A 335 -21.55 5.87 -18.23
C ALA A 335 -22.86 6.69 -18.18
N PRO A 336 -24.00 6.08 -17.84
CA PRO A 336 -25.20 6.84 -17.60
C PRO A 336 -24.98 7.77 -16.39
N ASP A 337 -25.57 8.97 -16.45
CA ASP A 337 -25.58 9.88 -15.29
C ASP A 337 -26.14 9.14 -14.07
N ILE A 338 -25.27 8.78 -13.14
CA ILE A 338 -25.65 8.22 -11.85
C ILE A 338 -25.89 9.42 -10.93
N SER A 339 -27.03 10.10 -11.16
CA SER A 339 -27.51 11.19 -10.30
C SER A 339 -28.41 10.65 -9.20
#